data_70d99855cc643a82101798ff3d7d66be
#
_entry.id   70d99855cc643a82101798ff3d7d66be
#
_cell.length_a   1.000
_cell.length_b   1.000
_cell.length_c   1.000
_cell.angle_alpha   90.00
_cell.angle_beta   90.00
_cell.angle_gamma   90.00
#
_symmetry.space_group_name_H-M   'P 1'
#
loop_
_entity.id
_entity.type
_entity.pdbx_description
1 polymer ?
#
loop_
_entity_poly.entity_id
_entity_poly.type
_entity_poly.pdbx_seq_one_letter_code
_entity_poly.pdbx_strand_id
1 'polypeptide(L)'
;MITKLIDEFSKTFIEKTQNKKIHLVSHYDTDGISSAAILSKTLKRLQKQFSLKILKQLTDEEISLFPEDKIILLVDLGSGSIEQLSKLKNDIFIID
;
A
#
# COMPACT_ATOMS: atom_id res chain seq x y z
N MET A 1 15.74 -15.30 7.83
CA MET A 1 15.88 -14.45 6.65
C MET A 1 14.61 -13.69 6.28
N ILE A 2 13.49 -14.37 6.12
CA ILE A 2 12.19 -13.73 5.85
C ILE A 2 11.80 -12.76 6.97
N THR A 3 11.98 -13.17 8.23
CA THR A 3 11.68 -12.33 9.38
C THR A 3 12.47 -11.03 9.37
N LYS A 4 13.76 -11.10 9.00
CA LYS A 4 14.61 -9.92 8.92
C LYS A 4 14.16 -8.96 7.83
N LEU A 5 13.74 -9.47 6.67
CA LEU A 5 13.20 -8.65 5.57
C LEU A 5 11.90 -7.96 5.98
N ILE A 6 11.04 -8.67 6.71
CA ILE A 6 9.80 -8.10 7.22
C ILE A 6 10.10 -6.99 8.23
N ASP A 7 11.07 -7.20 9.11
CA ASP A 7 11.46 -6.19 10.10
C ASP A 7 12.03 -4.94 9.41
N GLU A 8 12.87 -5.11 8.41
CA GLU A 8 13.44 -3.99 7.65
C GLU A 8 12.34 -3.22 6.90
N PHE A 9 11.42 -3.94 6.25
CA PHE A 9 10.27 -3.32 5.59
C PHE A 9 9.45 -2.52 6.59
N SER A 10 9.14 -3.11 7.74
CA SER A 10 8.33 -2.46 8.77
C SER A 10 8.99 -1.19 9.29
N LYS A 11 10.29 -1.22 9.54
CA LYS A 11 11.04 -0.04 9.98
C LYS A 11 11.00 1.07 8.94
N THR A 12 11.28 0.74 7.69
CA THR A 12 11.26 1.71 6.61
C THR A 12 9.87 2.30 6.43
N PHE A 13 8.84 1.45 6.49
CA PHE A 13 7.46 1.89 6.37
C PHE A 13 7.09 2.86 7.50
N ILE A 14 7.40 2.50 8.73
CA ILE A 14 7.11 3.36 9.89
C ILE A 14 7.82 4.71 9.77
N GLU A 15 9.10 4.70 9.40
CA GLU A 15 9.87 5.94 9.23
C GLU A 15 9.29 6.83 8.13
N LYS A 16 8.98 6.24 6.99
CA LYS A 16 8.46 6.98 5.83
C LYS A 16 7.05 7.49 6.02
N THR A 17 6.27 6.85 6.90
CA THR A 17 4.87 7.23 7.11
C THR A 17 4.66 8.19 8.27
N GLN A 18 5.72 8.63 8.95
CA GLN A 18 5.58 9.60 10.05
C GLN A 18 4.96 10.89 9.52
N ASN A 19 3.85 11.31 10.15
CA ASN A 19 3.13 12.53 9.82
C ASN A 19 2.57 12.57 8.38
N LYS A 20 2.45 11.40 7.73
CA LYS A 20 1.89 11.28 6.39
C LYS A 20 0.67 10.38 6.39
N LYS A 21 -0.26 10.68 5.49
CA LYS A 21 -1.43 9.84 5.29
C LYS A 21 -1.10 8.72 4.32
N ILE A 22 -1.77 7.60 4.50
CA ILE A 22 -1.56 6.38 3.71
C ILE A 22 -2.80 6.12 2.86
N HIS A 23 -2.59 5.76 1.61
CA HIS A 23 -3.64 5.27 0.74
C HIS A 23 -3.40 3.77 0.53
N LEU A 24 -4.23 2.96 1.18
CA LEU A 24 -4.15 1.49 1.11
C LEU A 24 -5.01 1.02 -0.06
N VAL A 25 -4.39 0.31 -0.99
CA VAL A 25 -5.08 -0.21 -2.17
C VAL A 25 -4.90 -1.72 -2.22
N SER A 26 -5.99 -2.44 -2.36
CA SER A 26 -5.96 -3.91 -2.39
C SER A 26 -6.86 -4.45 -3.48
N HIS A 27 -6.69 -5.74 -3.76
CA HIS A 27 -7.45 -6.44 -4.78
C HIS A 27 -8.80 -6.91 -4.22
N TYR A 28 -9.79 -7.05 -5.09
CA TYR A 28 -11.17 -7.35 -4.68
C TYR A 28 -11.43 -8.83 -4.39
N ASP A 29 -10.47 -9.71 -4.65
CA ASP A 29 -10.64 -11.14 -4.35
C ASP A 29 -10.53 -11.43 -2.83
N THR A 30 -10.74 -12.69 -2.47
CA THR A 30 -10.72 -13.09 -1.06
C THR A 30 -9.41 -12.76 -0.36
N ASP A 31 -8.28 -13.03 -1.02
CA ASP A 31 -6.95 -12.75 -0.44
C ASP A 31 -6.73 -11.26 -0.28
N GLY A 32 -7.12 -10.45 -1.26
CA GLY A 32 -6.99 -9.01 -1.18
C GLY A 32 -7.84 -8.41 -0.08
N ILE A 33 -9.09 -8.85 0.06
CA ILE A 33 -9.99 -8.36 1.11
C ILE A 33 -9.47 -8.75 2.49
N SER A 34 -9.00 -9.98 2.65
CA SER A 34 -8.43 -10.45 3.92
C SER A 34 -7.18 -9.67 4.29
N SER A 35 -6.29 -9.44 3.33
CA SER A 35 -5.07 -8.65 3.53
C SER A 35 -5.39 -7.21 3.91
N ALA A 36 -6.35 -6.60 3.22
CA ALA A 36 -6.79 -5.25 3.52
C ALA A 36 -7.36 -5.13 4.93
N ALA A 37 -8.13 -6.13 5.38
CA ALA A 37 -8.69 -6.14 6.73
C ALA A 37 -7.60 -6.19 7.79
N ILE A 38 -6.60 -7.05 7.60
CA ILE A 38 -5.48 -7.20 8.53
C ILE A 38 -4.67 -5.90 8.60
N LEU A 39 -4.34 -5.33 7.45
CA LEU A 39 -3.55 -4.10 7.39
C LEU A 39 -4.31 -2.90 7.94
N SER A 40 -5.62 -2.82 7.68
CA SER A 40 -6.43 -1.75 8.24
C SER A 40 -6.41 -1.77 9.77
N LYS A 41 -6.52 -2.96 10.37
CA LYS A 41 -6.41 -3.11 11.81
C LYS A 41 -5.03 -2.69 12.31
N THR A 42 -3.99 -3.10 11.62
CA THR A 42 -2.61 -2.76 11.97
C THR A 42 -2.38 -1.25 11.92
N LEU A 43 -2.83 -0.60 10.86
CA LEU A 43 -2.69 0.85 10.71
C LEU A 43 -3.46 1.60 11.79
N LYS A 44 -4.66 1.13 12.16
CA LYS A 44 -5.42 1.71 13.28
C LYS A 44 -4.67 1.58 14.61
N ARG A 45 -4.07 0.41 14.86
CA ARG A 45 -3.28 0.20 16.08
C ARG A 45 -2.07 1.12 16.14
N LEU A 46 -1.47 1.40 14.99
CA LEU A 46 -0.33 2.33 14.89
C LEU A 46 -0.78 3.80 14.85
N GLN A 47 -2.07 4.05 14.96
CA GLN A 47 -2.65 5.39 14.94
C GLN A 47 -2.31 6.15 13.65
N LYS A 48 -2.24 5.42 12.53
CA LYS A 48 -2.02 6.01 11.20
C LYS A 48 -3.34 6.43 10.58
N GLN A 49 -3.34 7.59 9.92
CA GLN A 49 -4.47 8.00 9.10
C GLN A 49 -4.35 7.34 7.73
N PHE A 50 -5.41 6.71 7.28
CA PHE A 50 -5.38 6.02 5.99
C PHE A 50 -6.75 6.04 5.32
N SER A 51 -6.73 5.90 4.00
CA SER A 51 -7.90 5.62 3.19
C SER A 51 -7.73 4.25 2.55
N LEU A 52 -8.84 3.59 2.25
CA LEU A 52 -8.83 2.24 1.66
C LEU A 52 -9.58 2.25 0.35
N LYS A 53 -8.99 1.65 -0.68
CA LYS A 53 -9.66 1.41 -1.95
C LYS A 53 -9.45 -0.04 -2.37
N ILE A 54 -10.54 -0.69 -2.75
CA ILE A 54 -10.52 -2.06 -3.27
C ILE A 54 -10.73 -1.99 -4.78
N LEU A 55 -9.80 -2.59 -5.53
CA LEU A 55 -9.84 -2.55 -6.99
C LEU A 55 -10.04 -3.94 -7.57
N LYS A 56 -10.77 -4.00 -8.66
CA LYS A 56 -10.88 -5.21 -9.47
C LYS A 56 -9.58 -5.46 -10.22
N GLN A 57 -8.96 -4.39 -10.70
CA GLN A 57 -7.73 -4.46 -11.48
C GLN A 57 -6.98 -3.13 -11.33
N LEU A 58 -5.65 -3.22 -11.25
CA LEU A 58 -4.81 -2.01 -11.21
C LEU A 58 -4.50 -1.59 -12.65
N THR A 59 -5.25 -0.64 -13.16
CA THR A 59 -5.07 -0.08 -14.50
C THR A 59 -4.27 1.22 -14.43
N ASP A 60 -3.75 1.66 -15.58
CA ASP A 60 -3.08 2.97 -15.66
C ASP A 60 -4.02 4.09 -15.23
N GLU A 61 -5.29 3.98 -15.57
CA GLU A 61 -6.30 4.94 -15.17
C GLU A 61 -6.45 5.02 -13.66
N GLU A 62 -6.51 3.87 -12.98
CA GLU A 62 -6.59 3.83 -11.52
C GLU A 62 -5.35 4.40 -10.88
N ILE A 63 -4.17 4.11 -11.43
CA ILE A 63 -2.91 4.65 -10.93
C ILE A 63 -2.91 6.18 -11.05
N SER A 64 -3.44 6.73 -12.13
CA SER A 64 -3.50 8.17 -12.33
C SER A 64 -4.41 8.87 -11.32
N LEU A 65 -5.33 8.14 -10.69
CA LEU A 65 -6.25 8.68 -9.69
C LEU A 65 -5.69 8.64 -8.27
N PHE A 66 -4.52 8.08 -8.06
CA PHE A 66 -3.94 8.02 -6.71
C PHE A 66 -3.67 9.43 -6.19
N PRO A 67 -3.95 9.67 -4.88
CA PRO A 67 -3.63 10.97 -4.28
C PRO A 67 -2.13 11.25 -4.32
N GLU A 68 -1.75 12.45 -4.75
CA GLU A 68 -0.34 12.81 -4.88
C GLU A 68 0.35 13.07 -3.52
N ASP A 69 -0.42 13.39 -2.50
CA ASP A 69 0.09 13.78 -1.20
C ASP A 69 0.12 12.65 -0.17
N LYS A 70 -0.17 11.42 -0.60
CA LYS A 70 -0.22 10.27 0.30
C LYS A 70 0.82 9.22 -0.06
N ILE A 71 1.20 8.43 0.92
CA ILE A 71 1.99 7.22 0.70
C ILE A 71 1.05 6.15 0.17
N ILE A 72 1.46 5.45 -0.88
CA ILE A 72 0.66 4.40 -1.50
C ILE A 72 1.14 3.05 -0.99
N LEU A 73 0.23 2.30 -0.39
CA LEU A 73 0.50 0.92 0.05
C LEU A 73 -0.38 -0.02 -0.77
N LEU A 74 0.24 -0.81 -1.63
CA LEU A 74 -0.44 -1.77 -2.50
C LEU A 74 -0.30 -3.17 -1.93
N VAL A 75 -1.40 -3.89 -1.82
CA VAL A 75 -1.43 -5.22 -1.23
C VAL A 75 -2.19 -6.16 -2.17
N ASP A 76 -1.59 -7.31 -2.45
CA ASP A 76 -2.15 -8.33 -3.33
C ASP A 76 -2.36 -7.84 -4.77
N LEU A 77 -1.61 -6.80 -5.15
CA LEU A 77 -1.52 -6.29 -6.51
C LEU A 77 -0.33 -5.33 -6.61
N GLY A 78 0.07 -4.97 -7.81
CA GLY A 78 1.09 -3.96 -8.04
C GLY A 78 2.39 -4.48 -8.62
N SER A 79 2.76 -5.75 -8.41
CA SER A 79 4.04 -6.28 -8.90
C SER A 79 4.13 -6.27 -10.42
N GLY A 80 2.98 -6.39 -11.11
CA GLY A 80 2.94 -6.32 -12.57
C GLY A 80 2.89 -4.91 -13.15
N SER A 81 2.88 -3.88 -12.29
CA SER A 81 2.73 -2.48 -12.72
C SER A 81 3.87 -1.59 -12.22
N ILE A 82 5.03 -2.18 -11.93
CA ILE A 82 6.15 -1.44 -11.35
C ILE A 82 6.60 -0.30 -12.25
N GLU A 83 6.61 -0.51 -13.57
CA GLU A 83 7.02 0.53 -14.51
C GLU A 83 6.11 1.76 -14.43
N GLN A 84 4.80 1.55 -14.42
CA GLN A 84 3.83 2.63 -14.33
C GLN A 84 3.89 3.32 -12.96
N LEU A 85 4.03 2.54 -11.89
CA LEU A 85 4.11 3.06 -10.53
C LEU A 85 5.37 3.88 -10.31
N SER A 86 6.47 3.51 -10.95
CA SER A 86 7.75 4.23 -10.80
C SER A 86 7.69 5.66 -11.33
N LYS A 87 6.70 6.00 -12.14
CA LYS A 87 6.51 7.35 -12.66
C LYS A 87 5.85 8.29 -11.66
N LEU A 88 5.30 7.75 -10.59
CA LEU A 88 4.66 8.56 -9.54
C LEU A 88 5.71 9.18 -8.62
N LYS A 89 5.38 10.32 -8.05
CA LYS A 89 6.25 11.01 -7.08
C LYS A 89 6.06 10.47 -5.66
N ASN A 90 5.02 9.69 -5.43
CA ASN A 90 4.71 9.14 -4.12
C ASN A 90 5.76 8.12 -3.67
N ASP A 91 5.93 7.97 -2.36
CA ASP A 91 6.56 6.78 -1.80
C ASP A 91 5.56 5.63 -1.92
N ILE A 92 6.02 4.52 -2.48
CA ILE A 92 5.15 3.38 -2.78
C ILE A 92 5.72 2.13 -2.13
N PHE A 93 4.85 1.41 -1.42
CA PHE A 93 5.17 0.11 -0.84
C PHE A 93 4.26 -0.95 -1.45
N ILE A 94 4.84 -2.06 -1.86
CA ILE A 94 4.10 -3.15 -2.51
C ILE A 94 4.31 -4.44 -1.72
N ILE A 95 3.19 -5.06 -1.34
CA ILE A 95 3.16 -6.39 -0.71
C ILE A 95 2.33 -7.29 -1.63
N ASP A 96 3.01 -8.01 -2.51
CA ASP A 96 2.32 -8.82 -3.52
C ASP A 96 3.08 -10.13 -3.77
#